data_a6f6451d5bafcf608574483c994b34b2
#
_entry.id   a6f6451d5bafcf608574483c994b34b2
#
_cell.length_a   1.000
_cell.length_b   1.000
_cell.length_c   1.000
_cell.angle_alpha   90.00
_cell.angle_beta   90.00
_cell.angle_gamma   90.00
#
_symmetry.space_group_name_H-M   'P 1'
#
loop_
_entity.id
_entity.type
_entity.pdbx_description
1 polymer ?
#
loop_
_entity_poly.entity_id
_entity_poly.type
_entity_poly.pdbx_seq_one_letter_code
_entity_poly.pdbx_strand_id
1 'polypeptide(L)'
;MKKNRKTDILKPSAEYIKLCGVADEDTGKYKKSFIGKGELLFMADKIIENNQVTIIGEVASPFVFSHEVFGEGFYMADILVKRLSDCSDCIPVMISERLIDVSKDYRGEYVQINGQFRSYNRHEEKRNRLVLSVFAREVSFVEEETDKAKTNQIFLDGYICKAPVYRKTPLGREIADMLIAVNRPYGKSDYIPCICWGRNARFASGFEEGGHT
;
A
#
# COMPACT_ATOMS: atom_id res chain seq x y z
N MET A 1 23.39 1.91 -35.11
CA MET A 1 23.08 0.73 -34.30
C MET A 1 22.55 1.18 -32.95
N LYS A 2 21.21 1.15 -32.76
CA LYS A 2 20.57 1.49 -31.47
C LYS A 2 20.44 0.22 -30.65
N LYS A 3 21.15 0.13 -29.52
CA LYS A 3 21.02 -0.97 -28.55
C LYS A 3 19.71 -0.81 -27.78
N ASN A 4 18.77 -1.71 -28.02
CA ASN A 4 17.60 -1.91 -27.16
C ASN A 4 18.06 -2.35 -25.77
N ARG A 5 17.87 -1.49 -24.77
CA ARG A 5 17.97 -1.89 -23.36
C ARG A 5 16.66 -2.62 -23.02
N LYS A 6 16.72 -3.94 -22.92
CA LYS A 6 15.70 -4.73 -22.23
C LYS A 6 15.74 -4.32 -20.77
N THR A 7 14.66 -3.74 -20.29
CA THR A 7 14.40 -3.56 -18.86
C THR A 7 14.06 -4.93 -18.29
N ASP A 8 15.02 -5.57 -17.63
CA ASP A 8 14.77 -6.76 -16.83
C ASP A 8 13.85 -6.38 -15.68
N ILE A 9 12.58 -6.77 -15.77
CA ILE A 9 11.58 -6.62 -14.72
C ILE A 9 11.92 -7.68 -13.67
N LEU A 10 12.50 -7.21 -12.56
CA LEU A 10 12.83 -8.02 -11.39
C LEU A 10 11.59 -8.71 -10.86
N LYS A 11 11.65 -10.04 -10.72
CA LYS A 11 10.68 -10.81 -9.94
C LYS A 11 10.78 -10.36 -8.49
N PRO A 12 9.70 -9.84 -7.87
CA PRO A 12 9.75 -9.49 -6.46
C PRO A 12 9.83 -10.76 -5.62
N SER A 13 10.63 -10.72 -4.55
CA SER A 13 10.58 -11.71 -3.48
C SER A 13 9.17 -11.71 -2.87
N ALA A 14 8.63 -12.90 -2.56
CA ALA A 14 7.22 -13.17 -2.29
C ALA A 14 6.69 -12.61 -0.95
N GLU A 15 6.72 -11.30 -0.78
CA GLU A 15 5.98 -10.61 0.28
C GLU A 15 4.92 -9.72 -0.37
N TYR A 16 3.75 -10.32 -0.63
CA TYR A 16 2.63 -9.64 -1.24
C TYR A 16 1.56 -9.31 -0.20
N ILE A 17 1.16 -8.06 -0.15
CA ILE A 17 0.00 -7.61 0.62
C ILE A 17 -1.27 -8.03 -0.12
N LYS A 18 -2.16 -8.74 0.57
CA LYS A 18 -3.46 -9.15 0.03
C LYS A 18 -4.42 -7.97 0.10
N LEU A 19 -4.78 -7.40 -1.05
CA LEU A 19 -5.86 -6.42 -1.13
C LEU A 19 -7.21 -7.11 -0.91
N CYS A 20 -7.89 -6.79 0.19
CA CYS A 20 -9.28 -7.13 0.41
C CYS A 20 -10.15 -5.93 0.09
N GLY A 21 -10.54 -5.74 -1.17
CA GLY A 21 -11.66 -4.86 -1.53
C GLY A 21 -12.96 -5.60 -1.30
N VAL A 22 -13.80 -5.14 -0.39
CA VAL A 22 -15.20 -5.58 -0.27
C VAL A 22 -16.00 -4.75 -1.27
N ALA A 23 -16.39 -5.35 -2.39
CA ALA A 23 -17.40 -4.77 -3.26
C ALA A 23 -18.78 -5.01 -2.61
N ASP A 24 -19.59 -3.96 -2.49
CA ASP A 24 -20.97 -4.01 -2.08
C ASP A 24 -21.77 -4.94 -3.01
N GLU A 25 -22.43 -5.95 -2.46
CA GLU A 25 -23.03 -7.05 -3.22
C GLU A 25 -24.27 -6.67 -4.01
N ASP A 26 -24.85 -5.48 -3.78
CA ASP A 26 -26.21 -5.19 -4.30
C ASP A 26 -26.31 -4.17 -5.44
N THR A 27 -25.32 -3.38 -5.77
CA THR A 27 -25.55 -2.32 -6.76
C THR A 27 -24.59 -2.15 -7.91
N GLY A 28 -23.39 -2.69 -7.88
CA GLY A 28 -22.44 -2.61 -9.04
C GLY A 28 -22.22 -1.19 -9.61
N LYS A 29 -22.55 -0.13 -8.87
CA LYS A 29 -22.47 1.28 -9.33
C LYS A 29 -21.71 2.15 -8.36
N TYR A 30 -20.55 2.63 -8.80
CA TYR A 30 -19.87 3.75 -8.16
C TYR A 30 -20.73 5.01 -8.25
N LYS A 31 -21.13 5.59 -7.11
CA LYS A 31 -21.80 6.90 -7.09
C LYS A 31 -20.77 7.99 -7.42
N LYS A 32 -20.89 8.57 -8.63
CA LYS A 32 -20.30 9.89 -8.92
C LYS A 32 -21.15 10.95 -8.21
N SER A 33 -20.64 11.55 -7.14
CA SER A 33 -21.21 12.77 -6.59
C SER A 33 -20.70 13.97 -7.39
N PHE A 34 -21.61 14.62 -8.13
CA PHE A 34 -21.36 15.93 -8.73
C PHE A 34 -21.35 16.98 -7.62
N ILE A 35 -20.24 17.66 -7.41
CA ILE A 35 -20.13 18.85 -6.54
C ILE A 35 -20.31 20.08 -7.42
N GLY A 36 -21.30 20.92 -7.04
CA GLY A 36 -21.68 22.15 -7.72
C GLY A 36 -20.60 23.24 -7.60
N LYS A 37 -20.59 24.15 -8.60
CA LYS A 37 -19.78 25.37 -8.63
C LYS A 37 -20.12 26.27 -7.43
N GLY A 38 -19.29 26.30 -6.38
CA GLY A 38 -19.51 27.19 -5.25
C GLY A 38 -18.42 27.22 -4.17
N GLU A 39 -17.47 26.32 -4.15
CA GLU A 39 -16.44 26.25 -3.10
C GLU A 39 -15.01 26.42 -3.63
N LEU A 40 -14.71 27.64 -4.08
CA LEU A 40 -13.36 27.98 -4.56
C LEU A 40 -12.45 28.56 -3.47
N LEU A 41 -12.71 28.34 -2.18
CA LEU A 41 -11.95 28.99 -1.12
C LEU A 41 -11.41 28.07 0.00
N PHE A 42 -11.39 26.75 -0.19
CA PHE A 42 -10.65 25.81 0.70
C PHE A 42 -9.86 24.81 -0.11
N MET A 43 -8.96 25.32 -0.99
CA MET A 43 -7.96 24.51 -1.67
C MET A 43 -6.62 24.52 -0.92
N ALA A 44 -6.65 24.43 0.41
CA ALA A 44 -5.49 23.99 1.18
C ALA A 44 -5.76 22.53 1.59
N ASP A 45 -4.95 21.61 1.07
CA ASP A 45 -4.93 20.18 1.41
C ASP A 45 -6.19 19.36 1.07
N LYS A 46 -6.60 19.35 -0.18
CA LYS A 46 -7.33 18.20 -0.68
C LYS A 46 -6.34 17.01 -0.64
N ILE A 47 -6.32 16.31 0.49
CA ILE A 47 -5.68 14.99 0.60
C ILE A 47 -6.22 14.20 -0.57
N ILE A 48 -5.36 13.83 -1.51
CA ILE A 48 -5.77 12.97 -2.60
C ILE A 48 -6.14 11.64 -1.93
N GLU A 49 -7.44 11.36 -1.83
CA GLU A 49 -7.98 10.18 -1.13
C GLU A 49 -7.74 8.87 -1.90
N ASN A 50 -6.85 8.89 -2.89
CA ASN A 50 -6.55 7.77 -3.78
C ASN A 50 -5.64 6.71 -3.16
N ASN A 51 -5.16 6.89 -1.92
CA ASN A 51 -4.24 5.99 -1.25
C ASN A 51 -4.44 6.08 0.25
N GLN A 52 -5.16 5.14 0.80
CA GLN A 52 -5.46 5.08 2.22
C GLN A 52 -5.10 3.69 2.77
N VAL A 53 -4.44 3.68 3.89
CA VAL A 53 -4.05 2.46 4.60
C VAL A 53 -4.43 2.59 6.05
N THR A 54 -5.07 1.57 6.59
CA THR A 54 -5.26 1.37 8.02
C THR A 54 -4.71 0.01 8.39
N ILE A 55 -3.72 -0.02 9.27
CA ILE A 55 -3.21 -1.25 9.86
C ILE A 55 -3.31 -1.19 11.38
N ILE A 56 -3.64 -2.34 12.00
CA ILE A 56 -3.62 -2.54 13.43
C ILE A 56 -2.73 -3.73 13.71
N GLY A 57 -1.71 -3.54 14.55
CA GLY A 57 -0.75 -4.59 14.83
C GLY A 57 0.19 -4.24 15.97
N GLU A 58 1.04 -5.20 16.29
CA GLU A 58 2.05 -5.12 17.34
C GLU A 58 3.35 -4.50 16.79
N VAL A 59 3.95 -3.58 17.52
CA VAL A 59 5.28 -3.04 17.20
C VAL A 59 6.33 -4.13 17.41
N ALA A 60 6.97 -4.59 16.33
CA ALA A 60 7.90 -5.72 16.36
C ALA A 60 9.38 -5.32 16.43
N SER A 61 9.72 -4.10 16.03
CA SER A 61 11.10 -3.62 16.00
C SER A 61 11.25 -2.26 16.68
N PRO A 62 12.46 -1.90 17.13
CA PRO A 62 12.74 -0.53 17.52
C PRO A 62 12.62 0.42 16.32
N PHE A 63 12.48 1.71 16.58
CA PHE A 63 12.51 2.75 15.56
C PHE A 63 13.95 2.98 15.09
N VAL A 64 14.20 2.75 13.80
CA VAL A 64 15.52 2.94 13.19
C VAL A 64 15.49 4.19 12.32
N PHE A 65 16.40 5.13 12.56
CA PHE A 65 16.53 6.35 11.77
C PHE A 65 16.72 6.01 10.28
N SER A 66 15.93 6.66 9.44
CA SER A 66 15.99 6.48 7.99
C SER A 66 16.60 7.69 7.29
N HIS A 67 16.02 8.86 7.46
CA HIS A 67 16.45 10.11 6.84
C HIS A 67 15.78 11.31 7.51
N GLU A 68 16.25 12.50 7.16
CA GLU A 68 15.68 13.76 7.60
C GLU A 68 15.21 14.58 6.40
N VAL A 69 14.10 15.28 6.55
CA VAL A 69 13.56 16.22 5.57
C VAL A 69 13.16 17.50 6.26
N PHE A 70 13.80 18.61 5.89
CA PHE A 70 13.55 19.94 6.49
C PHE A 70 13.58 19.99 8.02
N GLY A 71 14.53 19.26 8.64
CA GLY A 71 14.67 19.22 10.10
C GLY A 71 13.67 18.29 10.80
N GLU A 72 12.94 17.45 10.07
CA GLU A 72 12.05 16.42 10.59
C GLU A 72 12.65 15.04 10.34
N GLY A 73 12.87 14.28 11.42
CA GLY A 73 13.40 12.93 11.37
C GLY A 73 12.33 11.90 11.02
N PHE A 74 12.68 10.99 10.11
CA PHE A 74 11.84 9.85 9.72
C PHE A 74 12.51 8.54 10.11
N TYR A 75 11.72 7.65 10.67
CA TYR A 75 12.15 6.36 11.23
C TYR A 75 11.39 5.21 10.62
N MET A 76 12.04 4.07 10.50
CA MET A 76 11.42 2.81 10.09
C MET A 76 11.19 1.92 11.29
N ALA A 77 10.02 1.31 11.35
CA ALA A 77 9.69 0.23 12.27
C ALA A 77 8.89 -0.86 11.56
N ASP A 78 8.94 -2.07 12.07
CA ASP A 78 8.17 -3.21 11.59
C ASP A 78 6.95 -3.43 12.49
N ILE A 79 5.78 -3.57 11.87
CA ILE A 79 4.52 -3.85 12.56
C ILE A 79 4.04 -5.25 12.16
N LEU A 80 3.81 -6.11 13.14
CA LEU A 80 3.22 -7.44 12.95
C LEU A 80 1.71 -7.33 12.91
N VAL A 81 1.13 -7.58 11.74
CA VAL A 81 -0.31 -7.50 11.50
C VAL A 81 -0.87 -8.91 11.34
N LYS A 82 -1.84 -9.28 12.15
CA LYS A 82 -2.47 -10.60 12.11
C LYS A 82 -3.32 -10.77 10.86
N ARG A 83 -3.13 -11.89 10.15
CA ARG A 83 -3.99 -12.31 9.03
C ARG A 83 -5.28 -12.96 9.55
N LEU A 84 -6.24 -13.18 8.64
CA LEU A 84 -7.38 -14.07 8.90
C LEU A 84 -6.94 -15.52 9.20
N SER A 85 -5.76 -15.92 8.72
CA SER A 85 -5.09 -17.17 9.11
C SER A 85 -4.25 -16.94 10.38
N ASP A 86 -3.69 -18.01 10.95
CA ASP A 86 -2.85 -17.92 12.16
C ASP A 86 -1.43 -17.35 11.91
N CYS A 87 -1.19 -16.83 10.69
CA CYS A 87 0.06 -16.16 10.33
C CYS A 87 -0.05 -14.65 10.53
N SER A 88 1.10 -13.99 10.70
CA SER A 88 1.19 -12.53 10.71
C SER A 88 2.03 -12.03 9.54
N ASP A 89 1.72 -10.83 9.06
CA ASP A 89 2.54 -10.09 8.10
C ASP A 89 3.41 -9.10 8.86
N CYS A 90 4.68 -9.01 8.48
CA CYS A 90 5.59 -7.98 8.94
C CYS A 90 5.53 -6.81 7.94
N ILE A 91 4.94 -5.68 8.35
CA ILE A 91 4.74 -4.52 7.49
C ILE A 91 5.70 -3.42 7.90
N PRO A 92 6.63 -3.01 7.02
CA PRO A 92 7.50 -1.88 7.29
C PRO A 92 6.73 -0.56 7.25
N VAL A 93 6.89 0.25 8.29
CA VAL A 93 6.22 1.54 8.44
C VAL A 93 7.25 2.65 8.58
N MET A 94 7.07 3.73 7.84
CA MET A 94 7.81 4.97 7.96
C MET A 94 7.02 5.92 8.85
N ILE A 95 7.63 6.37 9.94
CA ILE A 95 6.98 7.21 10.96
C ILE A 95 7.81 8.48 11.16
N SER A 96 7.17 9.65 11.21
CA SER A 96 7.79 10.89 11.61
C SER A 96 7.95 10.95 13.14
N GLU A 97 9.05 11.53 13.63
CA GLU A 97 9.29 11.80 15.06
C GLU A 97 8.23 12.71 15.69
N ARG A 98 7.44 13.41 14.88
CA ARG A 98 6.33 14.25 15.36
C ARG A 98 5.11 13.44 15.80
N LEU A 99 4.98 12.21 15.30
CA LEU A 99 3.83 11.35 15.57
C LEU A 99 4.01 10.52 16.84
N ILE A 100 5.26 10.23 17.21
CA ILE A 100 5.60 9.35 18.33
C ILE A 100 6.99 9.68 18.87
N ASP A 101 7.21 9.46 20.16
CA ASP A 101 8.54 9.60 20.78
C ASP A 101 9.43 8.40 20.40
N VAL A 102 10.19 8.56 19.31
CA VAL A 102 11.04 7.50 18.74
C VAL A 102 12.20 7.03 19.63
N SER A 103 12.44 7.74 20.74
CA SER A 103 13.46 7.36 21.74
C SER A 103 13.00 6.24 22.67
N LYS A 104 11.69 6.00 22.75
CA LYS A 104 11.10 4.97 23.59
C LYS A 104 11.00 3.64 22.87
N ASP A 105 11.06 2.58 23.63
CA ASP A 105 10.81 1.20 23.14
C ASP A 105 9.32 0.86 23.31
N TYR A 106 8.67 0.66 22.16
CA TYR A 106 7.25 0.29 22.12
C TYR A 106 7.02 -1.14 21.63
N ARG A 107 8.06 -1.98 21.59
CA ARG A 107 7.92 -3.38 21.18
C ARG A 107 6.92 -4.12 22.08
N GLY A 108 5.98 -4.81 21.45
CA GLY A 108 4.87 -5.47 22.13
C GLY A 108 3.61 -4.63 22.30
N GLU A 109 3.69 -3.31 22.10
CA GLU A 109 2.53 -2.43 22.12
C GLU A 109 1.72 -2.56 20.82
N TYR A 110 0.39 -2.49 20.94
CA TYR A 110 -0.50 -2.48 19.80
C TYR A 110 -0.77 -1.06 19.34
N VAL A 111 -0.65 -0.85 18.05
CA VAL A 111 -0.88 0.45 17.41
C VAL A 111 -1.83 0.33 16.22
N GLN A 112 -2.69 1.33 16.06
CA GLN A 112 -3.40 1.59 14.82
C GLN A 112 -2.66 2.69 14.07
N ILE A 113 -2.35 2.43 12.81
CA ILE A 113 -1.66 3.35 11.93
C ILE A 113 -2.56 3.65 10.74
N ASN A 114 -2.89 4.92 10.56
CA ASN A 114 -3.53 5.45 9.37
C ASN A 114 -2.47 6.15 8.51
N GLY A 115 -2.46 5.87 7.21
CA GLY A 115 -1.42 6.42 6.36
C GLY A 115 -1.63 6.15 4.88
N GLN A 116 -0.53 6.10 4.15
CA GLN A 116 -0.51 5.85 2.72
C GLN A 116 0.50 4.77 2.38
N PHE A 117 0.18 3.95 1.40
CA PHE A 117 1.11 2.95 0.88
C PHE A 117 2.09 3.61 -0.08
N ARG A 118 3.37 3.40 0.13
CA ARG A 118 4.45 4.03 -0.63
C ARG A 118 5.37 2.99 -1.25
N SER A 119 5.87 3.32 -2.43
CA SER A 119 6.87 2.53 -3.12
C SER A 119 8.09 3.38 -3.47
N TYR A 120 9.27 2.80 -3.31
CA TYR A 120 10.51 3.40 -3.80
C TYR A 120 11.52 2.34 -4.23
N ASN A 121 12.41 2.70 -5.13
CA ASN A 121 13.48 1.82 -5.56
C ASN A 121 14.73 2.09 -4.72
N ARG A 122 15.17 1.10 -3.95
CA ARG A 122 16.47 1.11 -3.29
C ARG A 122 17.52 0.62 -4.27
N HIS A 123 18.56 1.44 -4.47
CA HIS A 123 19.72 1.05 -5.25
C HIS A 123 20.64 0.19 -4.36
N GLU A 124 20.78 -1.08 -4.71
CA GLU A 124 21.77 -1.99 -4.15
C GLU A 124 22.87 -2.21 -5.19
N GLU A 125 24.09 -2.58 -4.78
CA GLU A 125 25.27 -2.69 -5.64
C GLU A 125 25.07 -3.53 -6.92
N LYS A 126 24.16 -4.52 -6.89
CA LYS A 126 23.92 -5.44 -8.03
C LYS A 126 22.53 -5.33 -8.64
N ARG A 127 21.58 -4.65 -7.99
CA ARG A 127 20.18 -4.57 -8.45
C ARG A 127 19.42 -3.45 -7.77
N ASN A 128 18.37 -2.99 -8.46
CA ASN A 128 17.37 -2.14 -7.85
C ASN A 128 16.32 -3.03 -7.18
N ARG A 129 16.01 -2.78 -5.92
CA ARG A 129 14.96 -3.46 -5.18
C ARG A 129 13.80 -2.49 -4.96
N LEU A 130 12.59 -2.90 -5.37
CA LEU A 130 11.37 -2.20 -5.02
C LEU A 130 11.11 -2.43 -3.53
N VAL A 131 11.01 -1.36 -2.77
CA VAL A 131 10.64 -1.37 -1.35
C VAL A 131 9.25 -0.77 -1.23
N LEU A 132 8.40 -1.47 -0.49
CA LEU A 132 7.04 -1.06 -0.18
C LEU A 132 6.97 -0.79 1.33
N SER A 133 6.32 0.30 1.72
CA SER A 133 6.13 0.63 3.13
C SER A 133 4.86 1.44 3.32
N VAL A 134 4.33 1.44 4.53
CA VAL A 134 3.27 2.36 4.94
C VAL A 134 3.93 3.65 5.44
N PHE A 135 3.54 4.78 4.89
CA PHE A 135 3.92 6.10 5.40
C PHE A 135 2.83 6.56 6.37
N ALA A 136 3.14 6.55 7.66
CA ALA A 136 2.21 6.92 8.71
C ALA A 136 1.85 8.41 8.66
N ARG A 137 0.58 8.71 8.79
CA ARG A 137 0.03 10.07 8.99
C ARG A 137 -0.52 10.25 10.39
N GLU A 138 -0.98 9.17 10.97
CA GLU A 138 -1.52 9.12 12.31
C GLU A 138 -1.14 7.79 12.96
N VAL A 139 -0.79 7.84 14.24
CA VAL A 139 -0.48 6.68 15.08
C VAL A 139 -1.26 6.79 16.37
N SER A 140 -1.98 5.75 16.73
CA SER A 140 -2.74 5.67 17.98
C SER A 140 -2.43 4.35 18.68
N PHE A 141 -2.21 4.39 19.99
CA PHE A 141 -2.11 3.17 20.79
C PHE A 141 -3.51 2.60 21.03
N VAL A 142 -3.64 1.31 20.82
CA VAL A 142 -4.92 0.60 20.92
C VAL A 142 -4.73 -0.73 21.66
N GLU A 143 -5.84 -1.33 22.07
CA GLU A 143 -5.83 -2.73 22.49
C GLU A 143 -5.72 -3.66 21.27
N GLU A 144 -5.36 -4.91 21.51
CA GLU A 144 -5.31 -5.92 20.45
C GLU A 144 -6.68 -6.05 19.76
N GLU A 145 -6.71 -5.81 18.43
CA GLU A 145 -7.94 -5.98 17.64
C GLU A 145 -8.24 -7.46 17.43
N THR A 146 -9.41 -7.90 17.88
CA THR A 146 -9.86 -9.28 17.76
C THR A 146 -10.47 -9.61 16.40
N ASP A 147 -11.03 -8.60 15.70
CA ASP A 147 -11.55 -8.74 14.34
C ASP A 147 -10.42 -8.61 13.31
N LYS A 148 -9.81 -9.75 12.99
CA LYS A 148 -8.70 -9.81 12.03
C LYS A 148 -9.05 -9.26 10.64
N ALA A 149 -10.32 -9.07 10.30
CA ALA A 149 -10.72 -8.46 9.03
C ALA A 149 -10.45 -6.95 8.99
N LYS A 150 -10.36 -6.31 10.16
CA LYS A 150 -10.10 -4.87 10.29
C LYS A 150 -8.64 -4.50 10.43
N THR A 151 -7.75 -5.48 10.68
CA THR A 151 -6.35 -5.22 11.01
C THR A 151 -5.51 -4.75 9.82
N ASN A 152 -5.97 -4.95 8.59
CA ASN A 152 -5.22 -4.58 7.38
C ASN A 152 -6.19 -4.18 6.27
N GLN A 153 -6.38 -2.88 6.10
CA GLN A 153 -7.26 -2.31 5.08
C GLN A 153 -6.48 -1.33 4.22
N ILE A 154 -6.58 -1.51 2.89
CA ILE A 154 -5.91 -0.66 1.92
C ILE A 154 -6.93 -0.27 0.85
N PHE A 155 -7.07 1.03 0.62
CA PHE A 155 -7.78 1.59 -0.52
C PHE A 155 -6.79 2.26 -1.46
N LEU A 156 -6.80 1.85 -2.72
CA LEU A 156 -5.97 2.42 -3.79
C LEU A 156 -6.85 2.74 -4.99
N ASP A 157 -6.72 3.95 -5.48
CA ASP A 157 -7.33 4.44 -6.71
C ASP A 157 -6.21 4.91 -7.64
N GLY A 158 -6.10 4.29 -8.81
CA GLY A 158 -4.96 4.51 -9.70
C GLY A 158 -5.15 3.94 -11.09
N TYR A 159 -4.05 3.81 -11.82
CA TYR A 159 -4.04 3.37 -13.20
C TYR A 159 -3.30 2.05 -13.37
N ILE A 160 -3.83 1.18 -14.20
CA ILE A 160 -3.18 -0.08 -14.57
C ILE A 160 -1.96 0.24 -15.44
N CYS A 161 -0.76 -0.14 -14.97
CA CYS A 161 0.50 0.15 -15.68
C CYS A 161 0.73 -0.77 -16.88
N LYS A 162 0.14 -1.95 -16.88
CA LYS A 162 0.21 -2.96 -17.95
C LYS A 162 -0.91 -3.96 -17.78
N ALA A 163 -1.32 -4.61 -18.86
CA ALA A 163 -2.35 -5.64 -18.82
C ALA A 163 -2.06 -6.69 -17.73
N PRO A 164 -3.03 -7.02 -16.87
CA PRO A 164 -2.85 -7.99 -15.80
C PRO A 164 -2.48 -9.38 -16.33
N VAL A 165 -1.61 -10.08 -15.62
CA VAL A 165 -1.19 -11.43 -16.01
C VAL A 165 -1.99 -12.46 -15.21
N TYR A 166 -3.01 -13.03 -15.87
CA TYR A 166 -3.80 -14.12 -15.28
C TYR A 166 -3.05 -15.46 -15.39
N ARG A 167 -3.07 -16.23 -14.30
CA ARG A 167 -2.49 -17.56 -14.25
C ARG A 167 -3.16 -18.43 -13.19
N LYS A 168 -2.98 -19.75 -13.29
CA LYS A 168 -3.35 -20.69 -12.23
C LYS A 168 -2.10 -21.14 -11.48
N THR A 169 -2.19 -21.20 -10.16
CA THR A 169 -1.13 -21.78 -9.33
C THR A 169 -1.08 -23.30 -9.50
N PRO A 170 0.01 -23.99 -9.12
CA PRO A 170 0.08 -25.45 -9.13
C PRO A 170 -1.04 -26.13 -8.35
N LEU A 171 -1.60 -25.47 -7.35
CA LEU A 171 -2.75 -25.92 -6.54
C LEU A 171 -4.11 -25.57 -7.19
N GLY A 172 -4.13 -25.13 -8.46
CA GLY A 172 -5.35 -24.81 -9.20
C GLY A 172 -6.02 -23.47 -8.82
N ARG A 173 -5.43 -22.67 -7.93
CA ARG A 173 -5.98 -21.36 -7.55
C ARG A 173 -5.73 -20.35 -8.66
N GLU A 174 -6.76 -19.58 -9.00
CA GLU A 174 -6.69 -18.51 -10.00
C GLU A 174 -6.10 -17.25 -9.37
N ILE A 175 -5.13 -16.64 -10.04
CA ILE A 175 -4.51 -15.38 -9.62
C ILE A 175 -4.29 -14.47 -10.84
N ALA A 176 -4.31 -13.15 -10.61
CA ALA A 176 -3.91 -12.15 -11.59
C ALA A 176 -2.90 -11.19 -10.94
N ASP A 177 -1.72 -11.10 -11.55
CA ASP A 177 -0.68 -10.16 -11.15
C ASP A 177 -0.93 -8.83 -11.84
N MET A 178 -0.99 -7.74 -11.06
CA MET A 178 -1.25 -6.38 -11.53
C MET A 178 -0.18 -5.43 -11.02
N LEU A 179 0.02 -4.32 -11.73
CA LEU A 179 0.82 -3.20 -11.27
C LEU A 179 -0.02 -1.92 -11.39
N ILE A 180 -0.29 -1.27 -10.26
CA ILE A 180 -1.10 -0.06 -10.19
C ILE A 180 -0.18 1.14 -9.95
N ALA A 181 -0.34 2.19 -10.76
CA ALA A 181 0.28 3.50 -10.52
C ALA A 181 -0.71 4.39 -9.77
N VAL A 182 -0.38 4.73 -8.54
CA VAL A 182 -1.15 5.64 -7.70
C VAL A 182 -0.46 7.00 -7.68
N ASN A 183 -1.15 8.02 -8.13
CA ASN A 183 -0.58 9.36 -8.25
C ASN A 183 -0.34 10.00 -6.88
N ARG A 184 0.80 10.65 -6.75
CA ARG A 184 1.14 11.54 -5.63
C ARG A 184 1.01 13.00 -6.05
N PRO A 185 0.92 13.93 -5.10
CA PRO A 185 1.18 15.34 -5.36
C PRO A 185 2.53 15.53 -6.06
N TYR A 186 2.65 16.61 -6.82
CA TYR A 186 3.90 17.01 -7.50
C TYR A 186 4.40 16.06 -8.60
N GLY A 187 3.47 15.37 -9.30
CA GLY A 187 3.79 14.59 -10.50
C GLY A 187 4.61 13.32 -10.26
N LYS A 188 4.63 12.80 -9.04
CA LYS A 188 5.20 11.49 -8.72
C LYS A 188 4.10 10.44 -8.64
N SER A 189 4.47 9.15 -8.77
CA SER A 189 3.55 8.02 -8.59
C SER A 189 4.20 6.91 -7.78
N ASP A 190 3.36 6.22 -7.02
CA ASP A 190 3.72 4.95 -6.39
C ASP A 190 3.34 3.82 -7.34
N TYR A 191 4.25 2.89 -7.55
CA TYR A 191 4.01 1.68 -8.36
C TYR A 191 3.83 0.50 -7.42
N ILE A 192 2.60 0.02 -7.32
CA ILE A 192 2.20 -0.95 -6.31
C ILE A 192 1.85 -2.27 -7.01
N PRO A 193 2.65 -3.35 -6.83
CA PRO A 193 2.30 -4.67 -7.32
C PRO A 193 1.17 -5.24 -6.48
N CYS A 194 0.14 -5.74 -7.15
CA CYS A 194 -1.06 -6.31 -6.55
C CYS A 194 -1.30 -7.72 -7.07
N ILE A 195 -1.88 -8.59 -6.24
CA ILE A 195 -2.34 -9.91 -6.64
C ILE A 195 -3.82 -10.06 -6.32
N CYS A 196 -4.61 -10.31 -7.35
CA CYS A 196 -6.01 -10.69 -7.21
C CYS A 196 -6.15 -12.21 -7.15
N TRP A 197 -7.14 -12.70 -6.39
CA TRP A 197 -7.38 -14.12 -6.20
C TRP A 197 -8.80 -14.53 -6.62
N GLY A 198 -8.94 -15.75 -7.17
CA GLY A 198 -10.21 -16.38 -7.48
C GLY A 198 -11.06 -15.55 -8.43
N ARG A 199 -12.31 -15.25 -8.06
CA ARG A 199 -13.24 -14.47 -8.87
C ARG A 199 -12.66 -13.08 -9.22
N ASN A 200 -11.99 -12.42 -8.28
CA ASN A 200 -11.36 -11.12 -8.52
C ASN A 200 -10.22 -11.21 -9.55
N ALA A 201 -9.48 -12.32 -9.60
CA ALA A 201 -8.46 -12.54 -10.62
C ALA A 201 -9.05 -12.61 -12.04
N ARG A 202 -10.20 -13.29 -12.19
CA ARG A 202 -10.92 -13.34 -13.49
C ARG A 202 -11.43 -11.96 -13.89
N PHE A 203 -11.99 -11.21 -12.95
CA PHE A 203 -12.44 -9.85 -13.20
C PHE A 203 -11.26 -8.94 -13.60
N ALA A 204 -10.17 -8.95 -12.82
CA ALA A 204 -8.99 -8.13 -13.08
C ALA A 204 -8.30 -8.47 -14.40
N SER A 205 -8.40 -9.72 -14.89
CA SER A 205 -7.82 -10.11 -16.19
C SER A 205 -8.44 -9.41 -17.40
N GLY A 206 -9.59 -8.77 -17.23
CA GLY A 206 -10.26 -7.95 -18.25
C GLY A 206 -9.84 -6.48 -18.27
N PHE A 207 -8.95 -6.07 -17.36
CA PHE A 207 -8.48 -4.68 -17.34
C PHE A 207 -7.43 -4.45 -18.43
N GLU A 208 -7.46 -3.26 -19.02
CA GLU A 208 -6.52 -2.81 -20.03
C GLU A 208 -5.46 -1.87 -19.44
N GLU A 209 -4.33 -1.76 -20.11
CA GLU A 209 -3.29 -0.79 -19.77
C GLU A 209 -3.84 0.63 -19.87
N GLY A 210 -3.54 1.48 -18.87
CA GLY A 210 -4.08 2.83 -18.76
C GLY A 210 -5.50 2.92 -18.20
N GLY A 211 -6.17 1.78 -17.96
CA GLY A 211 -7.47 1.74 -17.29
C GLY A 211 -7.38 2.27 -15.86
N HIS A 212 -8.40 3.01 -15.44
CA HIS A 212 -8.54 3.53 -14.06
C HIS A 212 -9.25 2.49 -13.19
N THR A 213 -8.74 2.23 -11.97
CA THR A 213 -9.28 1.25 -11.02
C THR A 213 -9.53 1.87 -9.66
#